data_8094009b38472d0c8be05c6cb6be2d23
#
_entry.id   8094009b38472d0c8be05c6cb6be2d23
#
_cell.length_a   1.000
_cell.length_b   1.000
_cell.length_c   1.000
_cell.angle_alpha   90.00
_cell.angle_beta   90.00
_cell.angle_gamma   90.00
#
_symmetry.space_group_name_H-M   'P 1'
#
loop_
_entity.id
_entity.type
_entity.pdbx_description
1 polymer ?
#
loop_
_entity_poly.entity_id
_entity_poly.type
_entity_poly.pdbx_seq_one_letter_code
_entity_poly.pdbx_strand_id
1 'polypeptide(L)'
;MQMVIVGHVDHGKSTIVGRLLADTGSLPDGKLESVRAACERNSKPFEYAFLIDALKDEQAQGITIDAARVFFRTAARDYIIIDAPGHIEFLKNMVTGASRAEVGFLVIDAQEGIQENSRRHGYLLSMLGVRELAVLVNKMDLVAYDRVIFRRIVRRYRRFLRSIGM
;
A
#
# COMPACT_ATOMS: atom_id res chain seq x y z
N MET A 1 -10.46 6.43 -10.79
CA MET A 1 -9.73 7.09 -9.69
C MET A 1 -8.36 6.47 -9.56
N GLN A 2 -7.31 7.28 -9.61
CA GLN A 2 -5.95 6.81 -9.47
C GLN A 2 -5.43 7.11 -8.07
N MET A 3 -4.85 6.11 -7.42
CA MET A 3 -4.33 6.18 -6.06
C MET A 3 -2.89 5.69 -6.03
N VAL A 4 -2.07 6.28 -5.18
CA VAL A 4 -0.73 5.78 -4.91
C VAL A 4 -0.65 5.28 -3.47
N ILE A 5 -0.06 4.10 -3.27
CA ILE A 5 0.22 3.57 -1.93
C ILE A 5 1.71 3.65 -1.64
N VAL A 6 2.04 4.25 -0.50
CA VAL A 6 3.41 4.47 -0.05
C VAL A 6 3.55 4.08 1.43
N GLY A 7 4.77 3.91 1.87
CA GLY A 7 5.07 3.56 3.27
C GLY A 7 6.42 2.87 3.38
N HIS A 8 6.93 2.77 4.60
CA HIS A 8 8.19 2.08 4.85
C HIS A 8 8.11 0.60 4.44
N VAL A 9 9.26 -0.03 4.22
CA VAL A 9 9.35 -1.48 4.00
C VAL A 9 8.72 -2.19 5.19
N ASP A 10 8.08 -3.31 4.94
CA ASP A 10 7.39 -4.15 5.95
C ASP A 10 6.23 -3.50 6.72
N HIS A 11 5.81 -2.29 6.39
CA HIS A 11 4.62 -1.68 6.98
C HIS A 11 3.30 -2.31 6.49
N GLY A 12 3.36 -3.27 5.53
CA GLY A 12 2.21 -4.07 5.09
C GLY A 12 1.43 -3.48 3.91
N LYS A 13 2.07 -2.70 3.03
CA LYS A 13 1.46 -2.19 1.78
C LYS A 13 0.85 -3.31 0.94
N SER A 14 1.67 -4.32 0.59
CA SER A 14 1.22 -5.46 -0.21
C SER A 14 0.09 -6.25 0.46
N THR A 15 0.13 -6.38 1.79
CA THR A 15 -0.95 -7.02 2.56
C THR A 15 -2.27 -6.28 2.42
N ILE A 16 -2.24 -4.94 2.52
CA ILE A 16 -3.44 -4.10 2.36
C ILE A 16 -3.99 -4.21 0.94
N VAL A 17 -3.12 -4.11 -0.08
CA VAL A 17 -3.53 -4.21 -1.49
C VAL A 17 -4.08 -5.60 -1.79
N GLY A 18 -3.40 -6.67 -1.36
CA GLY A 18 -3.86 -8.04 -1.55
C GLY A 18 -5.20 -8.31 -0.86
N ARG A 19 -5.40 -7.78 0.35
CA ARG A 19 -6.67 -7.87 1.07
C ARG A 19 -7.78 -7.12 0.33
N LEU A 20 -7.49 -5.92 -0.16
CA LEU A 20 -8.45 -5.12 -0.91
C LEU A 20 -8.92 -5.82 -2.19
N LEU A 21 -8.01 -6.45 -2.94
CA LEU A 21 -8.34 -7.23 -4.13
C LEU A 21 -9.25 -8.43 -3.79
N ALA A 22 -8.94 -9.13 -2.69
CA ALA A 22 -9.74 -10.26 -2.24
C ALA A 22 -11.15 -9.82 -1.82
N ASP A 23 -11.26 -8.76 -1.00
CA ASP A 23 -12.54 -8.29 -0.47
C ASP A 23 -13.44 -7.65 -1.56
N THR A 24 -12.86 -7.11 -2.63
CA THR A 24 -13.60 -6.54 -3.76
C THR A 24 -13.91 -7.54 -4.88
N GLY A 25 -13.47 -8.79 -4.75
CA GLY A 25 -13.64 -9.81 -5.80
C GLY A 25 -12.91 -9.44 -7.09
N SER A 26 -11.80 -8.69 -6.99
CA SER A 26 -11.04 -8.21 -8.15
C SER A 26 -9.83 -9.09 -8.49
N LEU A 27 -9.71 -10.24 -7.84
CA LEU A 27 -8.73 -11.28 -8.20
C LEU A 27 -9.25 -12.10 -9.37
N PRO A 28 -8.37 -12.66 -10.22
CA PRO A 28 -8.74 -13.70 -11.18
C PRO A 28 -9.40 -14.90 -10.47
N ASP A 29 -10.32 -15.56 -11.16
CA ASP A 29 -11.04 -16.71 -10.63
C ASP A 29 -10.08 -17.81 -10.15
N GLY A 30 -10.33 -18.35 -8.95
CA GLY A 30 -9.51 -19.40 -8.34
C GLY A 30 -8.12 -18.94 -7.83
N LYS A 31 -7.74 -17.66 -7.99
CA LYS A 31 -6.41 -17.18 -7.59
C LYS A 31 -6.20 -17.24 -6.09
N LEU A 32 -7.18 -16.82 -5.30
CA LEU A 32 -7.10 -16.85 -3.84
C LEU A 32 -6.93 -18.28 -3.32
N GLU A 33 -7.71 -19.21 -3.85
CA GLU A 33 -7.66 -20.64 -3.50
C GLU A 33 -6.32 -21.27 -3.90
N SER A 34 -5.82 -20.94 -5.09
CA SER A 34 -4.54 -21.42 -5.60
C SER A 34 -3.38 -20.99 -4.70
N VAL A 35 -3.33 -19.71 -4.29
CA VAL A 35 -2.28 -19.21 -3.39
C VAL A 35 -2.40 -19.81 -2.00
N ARG A 36 -3.60 -19.99 -1.45
CA ARG A 36 -3.82 -20.69 -0.18
C ARG A 36 -3.32 -22.14 -0.23
N ALA A 37 -3.70 -22.88 -1.26
CA ALA A 37 -3.25 -24.26 -1.44
C ALA A 37 -1.72 -24.35 -1.60
N ALA A 38 -1.08 -23.38 -2.26
CA ALA A 38 0.37 -23.31 -2.36
C ALA A 38 1.04 -23.06 -0.98
N CYS A 39 0.47 -22.19 -0.16
CA CYS A 39 0.93 -21.95 1.20
C CYS A 39 0.82 -23.20 2.07
N GLU A 40 -0.30 -23.93 2.01
CA GLU A 40 -0.51 -25.17 2.74
C GLU A 40 0.49 -26.25 2.33
N ARG A 41 0.70 -26.46 1.02
CA ARG A 41 1.71 -27.43 0.52
C ARG A 41 3.12 -27.13 1.00
N ASN A 42 3.46 -25.84 1.17
CA ASN A 42 4.78 -25.41 1.63
C ASN A 42 4.84 -25.21 3.15
N SER A 43 3.81 -25.59 3.91
CA SER A 43 3.72 -25.41 5.36
C SER A 43 3.98 -23.97 5.80
N LYS A 44 3.52 -22.99 5.01
CA LYS A 44 3.62 -21.57 5.30
C LYS A 44 2.25 -21.00 5.64
N PRO A 45 2.15 -20.11 6.64
CA PRO A 45 0.90 -19.40 6.89
C PRO A 45 0.52 -18.54 5.67
N PHE A 46 -0.79 -18.47 5.38
CA PHE A 46 -1.29 -17.61 4.29
C PHE A 46 -1.17 -16.13 4.67
N GLU A 47 -0.63 -15.35 3.76
CA GLU A 47 -0.59 -13.89 3.83
C GLU A 47 -1.15 -13.25 2.56
N TYR A 48 -1.92 -12.18 2.70
CA TYR A 48 -2.48 -11.44 1.56
C TYR A 48 -1.40 -10.83 0.66
N ALA A 49 -0.20 -10.57 1.17
CA ALA A 49 0.93 -10.08 0.40
C ALA A 49 1.29 -11.06 -0.74
N PHE A 50 1.20 -12.36 -0.50
CA PHE A 50 1.51 -13.40 -1.50
C PHE A 50 0.60 -13.34 -2.74
N LEU A 51 -0.60 -12.77 -2.63
CA LEU A 51 -1.45 -12.53 -3.80
C LEU A 51 -0.82 -11.53 -4.77
N ILE A 52 -0.20 -10.50 -4.23
CA ILE A 52 0.47 -9.47 -5.05
C ILE A 52 1.74 -10.03 -5.69
N ASP A 53 2.52 -10.80 -4.92
CA ASP A 53 3.73 -11.44 -5.45
C ASP A 53 3.39 -12.42 -6.57
N ALA A 54 2.36 -13.27 -6.37
CA ALA A 54 1.90 -14.20 -7.39
C ALA A 54 1.31 -13.53 -8.64
N LEU A 55 0.72 -12.33 -8.52
CA LEU A 55 0.30 -11.54 -9.67
C LEU A 55 1.49 -10.91 -10.41
N LYS A 56 2.51 -10.46 -9.67
CA LYS A 56 3.75 -9.92 -10.26
C LYS A 56 4.53 -10.98 -11.02
N ASP A 57 4.63 -12.20 -10.47
CA ASP A 57 5.30 -13.33 -11.12
C ASP A 57 4.63 -13.72 -12.45
N GLU A 58 3.31 -13.72 -12.49
CA GLU A 58 2.56 -13.96 -13.73
C GLU A 58 2.77 -12.85 -14.77
N GLN A 59 2.83 -11.60 -14.34
CA GLN A 59 3.10 -10.46 -15.22
C GLN A 59 4.56 -10.45 -15.72
N ALA A 60 5.53 -10.88 -14.91
CA ALA A 60 6.94 -10.96 -15.30
C ALA A 60 7.22 -12.02 -16.37
N GLN A 61 6.37 -13.06 -16.47
CA GLN A 61 6.44 -14.05 -17.55
C GLN A 61 5.88 -13.56 -18.89
N GLY A 62 5.26 -12.40 -18.94
CA GLY A 62 4.66 -11.79 -20.12
C GLY A 62 4.78 -10.27 -20.15
N ILE A 63 6.00 -9.72 -20.38
CA ILE A 63 6.25 -8.35 -20.83
C ILE A 63 6.14 -7.19 -19.82
N THR A 64 7.21 -6.38 -19.78
CA THR A 64 7.39 -4.96 -19.39
C THR A 64 7.11 -4.61 -17.93
N ILE A 65 8.21 -4.38 -17.23
CA ILE A 65 8.30 -3.79 -15.89
C ILE A 65 7.81 -2.34 -15.93
N ASP A 66 6.50 -2.17 -15.83
CA ASP A 66 5.93 -0.87 -15.45
C ASP A 66 5.55 -0.95 -13.96
N ALA A 67 5.64 0.18 -13.24
CA ALA A 67 5.28 0.25 -11.83
C ALA A 67 3.98 -0.53 -11.58
N ALA A 68 3.98 -1.45 -10.62
CA ALA A 68 2.90 -2.40 -10.46
C ALA A 68 1.56 -1.67 -10.27
N ARG A 69 0.77 -1.63 -11.33
CA ARG A 69 -0.58 -1.08 -11.32
C ARG A 69 -1.53 -2.20 -10.96
N VAL A 70 -2.28 -1.99 -9.91
CA VAL A 70 -3.29 -2.92 -9.44
C VAL A 70 -4.65 -2.32 -9.69
N PHE A 71 -5.49 -3.04 -10.42
CA PHE A 71 -6.84 -2.61 -10.77
C PHE A 71 -7.84 -3.31 -9.85
N PHE A 72 -8.77 -2.56 -9.30
CA PHE A 72 -9.90 -3.14 -8.60
C PHE A 72 -11.17 -2.31 -8.81
N ARG A 73 -12.31 -2.96 -8.60
CA ARG A 73 -13.63 -2.35 -8.80
C ARG A 73 -14.47 -2.47 -7.54
N THR A 74 -15.22 -1.44 -7.26
CA THR A 74 -16.30 -1.46 -6.27
C THR A 74 -17.63 -1.15 -6.96
N ALA A 75 -18.73 -1.26 -6.23
CA ALA A 75 -20.03 -0.84 -6.76
C ALA A 75 -20.08 0.64 -7.17
N ALA A 76 -19.21 1.48 -6.60
CA ALA A 76 -19.20 2.92 -6.87
C ALA A 76 -18.35 3.30 -8.10
N ARG A 77 -17.19 2.67 -8.30
CA ARG A 77 -16.27 3.04 -9.40
C ARG A 77 -15.10 2.07 -9.55
N ASP A 78 -14.32 2.27 -10.63
CA ASP A 78 -13.04 1.59 -10.88
C ASP A 78 -11.89 2.38 -10.26
N TYR A 79 -10.89 1.64 -9.77
CA TYR A 79 -9.71 2.17 -9.10
C TYR A 79 -8.44 1.58 -9.68
N ILE A 80 -7.39 2.38 -9.66
CA ILE A 80 -6.03 1.97 -10.00
C ILE A 80 -5.15 2.33 -8.81
N ILE A 81 -4.53 1.33 -8.18
CA ILE A 81 -3.49 1.55 -7.18
C ILE A 81 -2.13 1.44 -7.87
N ILE A 82 -1.31 2.43 -7.66
CA ILE A 82 0.08 2.42 -8.06
C ILE A 82 0.89 2.05 -6.82
N ASP A 83 1.46 0.83 -6.82
CA ASP A 83 2.34 0.37 -5.75
C ASP A 83 3.70 1.04 -5.93
N ALA A 84 4.02 1.95 -5.04
CA ALA A 84 5.34 2.57 -5.00
C ALA A 84 6.25 1.76 -4.07
N PRO A 85 7.30 1.11 -4.61
CA PRO A 85 8.26 0.37 -3.79
C PRO A 85 8.85 1.27 -2.70
N GLY A 86 8.98 0.74 -1.48
CA GLY A 86 9.41 1.49 -0.30
C GLY A 86 10.86 1.96 -0.31
N HIS A 87 11.66 1.57 -1.31
CA HIS A 87 13.06 1.97 -1.47
C HIS A 87 13.23 3.26 -2.28
N ILE A 88 14.18 4.09 -1.86
CA ILE A 88 14.53 5.38 -2.48
C ILE A 88 14.92 5.24 -3.96
N GLU A 89 15.47 4.09 -4.36
CA GLU A 89 15.88 3.80 -5.74
C GLU A 89 14.73 3.80 -6.75
N PHE A 90 13.49 3.63 -6.28
CA PHE A 90 12.29 3.63 -7.13
C PHE A 90 11.54 4.96 -7.17
N LEU A 91 12.16 6.05 -6.71
CA LEU A 91 11.58 7.39 -6.77
C LEU A 91 11.13 7.79 -8.18
N LYS A 92 11.83 7.37 -9.23
CA LYS A 92 11.44 7.65 -10.62
C LYS A 92 10.06 7.06 -10.95
N ASN A 93 9.82 5.82 -10.56
CA ASN A 93 8.53 5.14 -10.81
C ASN A 93 7.42 5.75 -9.95
N MET A 94 7.76 6.18 -8.72
CA MET A 94 6.83 6.88 -7.85
C MET A 94 6.47 8.27 -8.42
N VAL A 95 7.44 9.02 -8.95
CA VAL A 95 7.20 10.34 -9.57
C VAL A 95 6.27 10.20 -10.79
N THR A 96 6.53 9.24 -11.66
CA THR A 96 5.70 9.01 -12.87
C THR A 96 4.28 8.53 -12.51
N GLY A 97 4.16 7.71 -11.47
CA GLY A 97 2.86 7.19 -11.01
C GLY A 97 2.07 8.21 -10.19
N ALA A 98 2.71 8.84 -9.21
CA ALA A 98 2.06 9.74 -8.26
C ALA A 98 1.64 11.08 -8.91
N SER A 99 2.31 11.53 -9.99
CA SER A 99 1.89 12.76 -10.71
C SER A 99 0.48 12.70 -11.30
N ARG A 100 -0.09 11.49 -11.41
CA ARG A 100 -1.46 11.26 -11.88
C ARG A 100 -2.41 10.79 -10.76
N ALA A 101 -1.89 10.59 -9.54
CA ALA A 101 -2.69 10.12 -8.43
C ALA A 101 -3.55 11.24 -7.85
N GLU A 102 -4.82 10.98 -7.68
CA GLU A 102 -5.79 11.87 -7.04
C GLU A 102 -5.66 11.79 -5.52
N VAL A 103 -5.33 10.59 -5.00
CA VAL A 103 -5.24 10.30 -3.57
C VAL A 103 -3.98 9.50 -3.26
N GLY A 104 -3.32 9.83 -2.16
CA GLY A 104 -2.23 9.04 -1.58
C GLY A 104 -2.71 8.22 -0.38
N PHE A 105 -2.26 6.97 -0.28
CA PHE A 105 -2.34 6.16 0.93
C PHE A 105 -0.95 6.00 1.53
N LEU A 106 -0.78 6.45 2.76
CA LEU A 106 0.44 6.22 3.51
C LEU A 106 0.20 5.17 4.59
N VAL A 107 0.96 4.08 4.53
CA VAL A 107 0.89 2.99 5.50
C VAL A 107 1.93 3.18 6.58
N ILE A 108 1.51 3.14 7.84
CA ILE A 108 2.36 3.24 9.03
C ILE A 108 2.09 2.02 9.91
N ASP A 109 3.13 1.27 10.27
CA ASP A 109 3.07 0.22 11.26
C ASP A 109 2.81 0.81 12.66
N ALA A 110 1.82 0.27 13.38
CA ALA A 110 1.44 0.78 14.70
C ALA A 110 2.54 0.60 15.76
N GLN A 111 3.33 -0.47 15.65
CA GLN A 111 4.40 -0.79 16.58
C GLN A 111 5.64 0.07 16.33
N GLU A 112 6.05 0.20 15.07
CA GLU A 112 7.22 1.00 14.69
C GLU A 112 6.94 2.51 14.71
N GLY A 113 5.71 2.89 14.42
CA GLY A 113 5.29 4.28 14.36
C GLY A 113 5.80 5.02 13.11
N ILE A 114 5.95 6.34 13.24
CA ILE A 114 6.36 7.22 12.15
C ILE A 114 7.88 7.12 11.95
N GLN A 115 8.29 6.50 10.86
CA GLN A 115 9.67 6.37 10.42
C GLN A 115 10.09 7.57 9.53
N GLU A 116 11.38 7.71 9.30
CA GLU A 116 11.91 8.75 8.42
C GLU A 116 11.34 8.63 6.99
N ASN A 117 11.27 7.42 6.46
CA ASN A 117 10.67 7.17 5.15
C ASN A 117 9.19 7.55 5.09
N SER A 118 8.43 7.41 6.19
CA SER A 118 7.04 7.86 6.24
C SER A 118 6.95 9.38 6.01
N ARG A 119 7.89 10.15 6.57
CA ARG A 119 7.96 11.61 6.35
C ARG A 119 8.42 11.95 4.94
N ARG A 120 9.45 11.26 4.43
CA ARG A 120 9.94 11.45 3.05
C ARG A 120 8.83 11.22 2.04
N HIS A 121 8.04 10.16 2.18
CA HIS A 121 6.90 9.87 1.32
C HIS A 121 5.83 10.97 1.39
N GLY A 122 5.47 11.44 2.59
CA GLY A 122 4.53 12.54 2.74
C GLY A 122 5.00 13.81 2.05
N TYR A 123 6.28 14.16 2.21
CA TYR A 123 6.89 15.31 1.55
C TYR A 123 6.87 15.19 0.03
N LEU A 124 7.24 14.00 -0.49
CA LEU A 124 7.24 13.74 -1.93
C LEU A 124 5.83 13.81 -2.53
N LEU A 125 4.82 13.24 -1.87
CA LEU A 125 3.43 13.35 -2.31
C LEU A 125 2.96 14.80 -2.37
N SER A 126 3.33 15.61 -1.38
CA SER A 126 3.06 17.06 -1.38
C SER A 126 3.70 17.76 -2.58
N MET A 127 4.98 17.49 -2.86
CA MET A 127 5.70 18.06 -4.01
C MET A 127 5.10 17.64 -5.36
N LEU A 128 4.56 16.43 -5.44
CA LEU A 128 3.92 15.90 -6.65
C LEU A 128 2.47 16.40 -6.83
N GLY A 129 1.99 17.23 -5.92
CA GLY A 129 0.67 17.83 -6.01
C GLY A 129 -0.49 16.93 -5.57
N VAL A 130 -0.20 15.80 -4.91
CA VAL A 130 -1.23 14.95 -4.30
C VAL A 130 -1.82 15.70 -3.11
N ARG A 131 -3.07 16.12 -3.23
CA ARG A 131 -3.71 16.97 -2.21
C ARG A 131 -4.43 16.17 -1.13
N GLU A 132 -4.88 14.99 -1.44
CA GLU A 132 -5.60 14.12 -0.52
C GLU A 132 -4.72 12.96 -0.08
N LEU A 133 -4.51 12.84 1.23
CA LEU A 133 -3.71 11.79 1.83
C LEU A 133 -4.49 11.10 2.95
N ALA A 134 -4.72 9.80 2.80
CA ALA A 134 -5.22 8.95 3.87
C ALA A 134 -4.05 8.21 4.55
N VAL A 135 -3.99 8.30 5.87
CA VAL A 135 -2.99 7.59 6.67
C VAL A 135 -3.61 6.31 7.21
N LEU A 136 -3.05 5.17 6.81
CA LEU A 136 -3.46 3.85 7.26
C LEU A 136 -2.51 3.37 8.36
N VAL A 137 -3.01 3.29 9.59
CA VAL A 137 -2.25 2.73 10.72
C VAL A 137 -2.49 1.23 10.72
N ASN A 138 -1.49 0.48 10.28
CA ASN A 138 -1.56 -0.97 10.10
C ASN A 138 -0.97 -1.74 11.27
N LYS A 139 -1.18 -3.05 11.31
CA LYS A 139 -0.69 -3.97 12.34
C LYS A 139 -1.10 -3.55 13.77
N MET A 140 -2.32 -3.05 13.91
CA MET A 140 -2.88 -2.65 15.20
C MET A 140 -3.01 -3.82 16.19
N ASP A 141 -3.06 -5.05 15.70
CA ASP A 141 -3.02 -6.29 16.48
C ASP A 141 -1.73 -6.41 17.31
N LEU A 142 -0.58 -6.00 16.76
CA LEU A 142 0.71 -6.05 17.45
C LEU A 142 0.79 -5.10 18.66
N VAL A 143 -0.10 -4.14 18.73
CA VAL A 143 -0.22 -3.19 19.85
C VAL A 143 -1.56 -3.34 20.58
N ALA A 144 -2.18 -4.55 20.53
CA ALA A 144 -3.45 -4.88 21.18
C ALA A 144 -4.57 -3.85 20.87
N TYR A 145 -4.59 -3.30 19.67
CA TYR A 145 -5.55 -2.27 19.22
C TYR A 145 -5.61 -1.03 20.10
N ASP A 146 -4.48 -0.66 20.75
CA ASP A 146 -4.42 0.48 21.67
C ASP A 146 -4.75 1.80 20.96
N ARG A 147 -5.86 2.41 21.38
CA ARG A 147 -6.35 3.69 20.87
C ARG A 147 -5.40 4.86 21.18
N VAL A 148 -4.60 4.77 22.23
CA VAL A 148 -3.64 5.83 22.60
C VAL A 148 -2.50 5.86 21.59
N ILE A 149 -1.97 4.68 21.20
CA ILE A 149 -0.96 4.53 20.18
C ILE A 149 -1.49 5.08 18.85
N PHE A 150 -2.67 4.63 18.41
CA PHE A 150 -3.31 5.12 17.18
C PHE A 150 -3.43 6.65 17.18
N ARG A 151 -4.03 7.24 18.22
CA ARG A 151 -4.22 8.69 18.32
C ARG A 151 -2.89 9.46 18.32
N ARG A 152 -1.84 8.91 18.95
CA ARG A 152 -0.50 9.48 18.97
C ARG A 152 0.10 9.55 17.56
N ILE A 153 0.03 8.45 16.79
CA ILE A 153 0.51 8.39 15.41
C ILE A 153 -0.24 9.39 14.55
N VAL A 154 -1.57 9.37 14.56
CA VAL A 154 -2.43 10.28 13.79
C VAL A 154 -2.12 11.74 14.11
N ARG A 155 -2.02 12.10 15.41
CA ARG A 155 -1.74 13.48 15.83
C ARG A 155 -0.36 13.96 15.37
N ARG A 156 0.68 13.11 15.54
CA ARG A 156 2.05 13.45 15.15
C ARG A 156 2.17 13.59 13.64
N TYR A 157 1.58 12.66 12.88
CA TYR A 157 1.69 12.70 11.42
C TYR A 157 0.87 13.86 10.83
N ARG A 158 -0.33 14.11 11.34
CA ARG A 158 -1.13 15.28 10.94
C ARG A 158 -0.42 16.61 11.20
N ARG A 159 0.32 16.73 12.32
CA ARG A 159 1.15 17.92 12.60
C ARG A 159 2.25 18.07 11.56
N PHE A 160 2.91 16.98 11.20
CA PHE A 160 3.92 16.99 10.15
C PHE A 160 3.32 17.39 8.78
N LEU A 161 2.19 16.81 8.36
CA LEU A 161 1.53 17.19 7.10
C LEU A 161 1.21 18.69 7.05
N ARG A 162 0.69 19.24 8.14
CA ARG A 162 0.44 20.71 8.23
C ARG A 162 1.72 21.52 8.08
N SER A 163 2.84 21.06 8.61
CA SER A 163 4.12 21.80 8.49
C SER A 163 4.69 21.81 7.07
N ILE A 164 4.21 20.94 6.19
CA ILE A 164 4.59 20.89 4.77
C ILE A 164 3.47 21.36 3.82
N GLY A 165 2.42 22.01 4.36
CA GLY A 165 1.34 22.61 3.58
C GLY A 165 0.26 21.64 3.10
N MET A 166 0.15 20.46 3.72
CA MET A 166 -0.90 19.47 3.44
C MET A 166 -1.97 19.43 4.53
#